data_870b6d29a4637ba82112580a59b02bc6
#
_entry.id   870b6d29a4637ba82112580a59b02bc6
#
_cell.length_a   1.000
_cell.length_b   1.000
_cell.length_c   1.000
_cell.angle_alpha   90.00
_cell.angle_beta   90.00
_cell.angle_gamma   90.00
#
_symmetry.space_group_name_H-M   'P 1'
#
loop_
_entity.id
_entity.type
_entity.pdbx_description
1 polymer ?
#
loop_
_entity_poly.entity_id
_entity_poly.type
_entity_poly.pdbx_seq_one_letter_code
_entity_poly.pdbx_strand_id
1 'polypeptide(L)'
;MYNLYIALPFENAFSITTNSHELIDCLKVNYGKYATSATDSEQITPITAVFDGSTCKIHTDAVTVDSVNPYSDITSYISINSMMSPGFYEFHGAAVEWDGHAHIFLAPTNTGKTTLIAYLIANGMKYITEDKVLIATDTKLIYPCLTPLHLREGGIQVLQKSGITFSHLLG
;
A
#
# COMPACT_ATOMS: atom_id res chain seq x y z
N MET A 1 20.51 12.78 -5.52
CA MET A 1 19.08 12.75 -5.11
C MET A 1 18.31 11.95 -6.13
N TYR A 2 17.40 11.10 -5.67
CA TYR A 2 16.52 10.28 -6.48
C TYR A 2 15.10 10.85 -6.38
N ASN A 3 14.32 10.74 -7.44
CA ASN A 3 12.95 11.21 -7.48
C ASN A 3 12.02 10.07 -7.89
N LEU A 4 10.86 10.01 -7.25
CA LEU A 4 9.78 9.08 -7.56
C LEU A 4 8.46 9.83 -7.46
N TYR A 5 7.55 9.57 -8.39
CA TYR A 5 6.17 10.02 -8.30
C TYR A 5 5.28 8.84 -8.01
N ILE A 6 4.30 9.04 -7.12
CA ILE A 6 3.25 8.06 -6.83
C ILE A 6 1.93 8.74 -7.19
N ALA A 7 1.37 8.34 -8.34
CA ALA A 7 0.12 8.88 -8.86
C ALA A 7 -1.02 7.91 -8.53
N LEU A 8 -1.78 8.20 -7.50
CA LEU A 8 -2.91 7.39 -7.06
C LEU A 8 -4.18 7.72 -7.87
N PRO A 9 -5.17 6.80 -7.92
CA PRO A 9 -6.37 6.96 -8.76
C PRO A 9 -7.29 8.14 -8.39
N PHE A 10 -7.02 8.87 -7.31
CA PHE A 10 -7.91 9.89 -6.73
C PHE A 10 -7.41 11.32 -6.95
N GLU A 11 -6.71 11.59 -8.04
CA GLU A 11 -6.07 12.88 -8.32
C GLU A 11 -4.98 13.28 -7.31
N ASN A 12 -4.70 12.41 -6.33
CA ASN A 12 -3.63 12.62 -5.37
C ASN A 12 -2.33 12.06 -5.94
N ALA A 13 -1.39 12.93 -6.17
CA ALA A 13 -0.04 12.56 -6.53
C ALA A 13 0.94 13.00 -5.45
N PHE A 14 1.98 12.20 -5.25
CA PHE A 14 3.06 12.49 -4.32
C PHE A 14 4.38 12.49 -5.08
N SER A 15 5.23 13.47 -4.80
CA SER A 15 6.62 13.48 -5.28
C SER A 15 7.55 13.17 -4.12
N ILE A 16 8.34 12.12 -4.24
CA ILE A 16 9.30 11.70 -3.24
C ILE A 16 10.70 12.04 -3.74
N THR A 17 11.43 12.85 -2.98
CA THR A 17 12.83 13.18 -3.24
C THR A 17 13.69 12.64 -2.09
N THR A 18 14.71 11.84 -2.40
CA THR A 18 15.56 11.21 -1.38
C THR A 18 16.99 11.01 -1.88
N ASN A 19 17.93 10.87 -0.95
CA ASN A 19 19.29 10.42 -1.22
C ASN A 19 19.48 8.90 -1.07
N SER A 20 18.42 8.13 -0.77
CA SER A 20 18.44 6.67 -0.65
C SER A 20 17.82 6.00 -1.87
N HIS A 21 18.61 5.21 -2.60
CA HIS A 21 18.10 4.35 -3.69
C HIS A 21 17.24 3.22 -3.14
N GLU A 22 17.64 2.65 -2.01
CA GLU A 22 16.90 1.56 -1.35
C GLU A 22 15.46 1.97 -0.99
N LEU A 23 15.28 3.18 -0.44
CA LEU A 23 13.94 3.70 -0.16
C LEU A 23 13.08 3.80 -1.43
N ILE A 24 13.67 4.27 -2.54
CA ILE A 24 12.97 4.35 -3.83
C ILE A 24 12.54 2.95 -4.31
N ASP A 25 13.42 1.96 -4.20
CA ASP A 25 13.11 0.60 -4.64
C ASP A 25 12.01 -0.04 -3.78
N CYS A 26 12.05 0.15 -2.46
CA CYS A 26 10.97 -0.29 -1.57
C CYS A 26 9.62 0.36 -1.93
N LEU A 27 9.62 1.66 -2.20
CA LEU A 27 8.40 2.38 -2.59
C LEU A 27 7.88 1.92 -3.96
N LYS A 28 8.76 1.66 -4.94
CA LYS A 28 8.37 1.09 -6.24
C LYS A 28 7.73 -0.28 -6.11
N VAL A 29 8.29 -1.15 -5.26
CA VAL A 29 7.70 -2.46 -4.99
C VAL A 29 6.32 -2.31 -4.36
N ASN A 30 6.16 -1.39 -3.40
CA ASN A 30 4.90 -1.18 -2.70
C ASN A 30 3.80 -0.60 -3.59
N TYR A 31 4.14 0.42 -4.38
CA TYR A 31 3.15 1.15 -5.17
C TYR A 31 2.98 0.62 -6.60
N GLY A 32 3.87 -0.28 -7.05
CA GLY A 32 3.76 -0.96 -8.34
C GLY A 32 3.49 -0.01 -9.50
N LYS A 33 2.38 -0.20 -10.21
CA LYS A 33 1.97 0.61 -11.37
C LYS A 33 1.70 2.09 -11.06
N TYR A 34 1.52 2.46 -9.80
CA TYR A 34 1.32 3.87 -9.40
C TYR A 34 2.63 4.60 -9.18
N ALA A 35 3.76 3.88 -9.09
CA ALA A 35 5.10 4.46 -9.04
C ALA A 35 5.59 4.78 -10.44
N THR A 36 5.86 6.05 -10.72
CA THR A 36 6.21 6.55 -12.06
C THR A 36 7.38 7.53 -12.00
N SER A 37 8.00 7.82 -13.13
CA SER A 37 9.06 8.81 -13.24
C SER A 37 8.53 10.24 -13.47
N ALA A 38 7.26 10.38 -13.85
CA ALA A 38 6.59 11.66 -14.10
C ALA A 38 5.09 11.53 -13.85
N THR A 39 4.42 12.65 -13.60
CA THR A 39 2.97 12.72 -13.45
C THR A 39 2.44 14.02 -14.04
N ASP A 40 1.26 13.97 -14.65
CA ASP A 40 0.51 15.13 -15.15
C ASP A 40 -0.50 15.65 -14.12
N SER A 41 -0.46 15.17 -12.87
CA SER A 41 -1.34 15.62 -11.80
C SER A 41 -1.15 17.11 -11.53
N GLU A 42 -2.24 17.86 -11.44
CA GLU A 42 -2.22 19.28 -11.09
C GLU A 42 -1.87 19.52 -9.61
N GLN A 43 -2.14 18.53 -8.75
CA GLN A 43 -1.83 18.61 -7.33
C GLN A 43 -0.81 17.52 -6.95
N ILE A 44 0.38 17.95 -6.60
CA ILE A 44 1.46 17.07 -6.18
C ILE A 44 1.87 17.45 -4.76
N THR A 45 1.72 16.53 -3.82
CA THR A 45 2.20 16.69 -2.44
C THR A 45 3.67 16.29 -2.35
N PRO A 46 4.59 17.21 -2.01
CA PRO A 46 6.00 16.92 -1.92
C PRO A 46 6.36 16.21 -0.62
N ILE A 47 7.21 15.21 -0.72
CA ILE A 47 7.83 14.50 0.40
C ILE A 47 9.34 14.47 0.15
N THR A 48 10.12 15.00 1.08
CA THR A 48 11.58 14.93 1.01
C THR A 48 12.09 14.07 2.16
N ALA A 49 12.87 13.04 1.86
CA ALA A 49 13.45 12.13 2.84
C ALA A 49 14.97 12.09 2.69
N VAL A 50 15.70 12.68 3.63
CA VAL A 50 17.16 12.80 3.60
C VAL A 50 17.76 11.99 4.73
N PHE A 51 18.59 11.02 4.37
CA PHE A 51 19.35 10.21 5.31
C PHE A 51 20.65 10.94 5.70
N ASP A 52 20.88 10.98 7.01
CA ASP A 52 22.14 11.37 7.63
C ASP A 52 22.55 10.26 8.60
N GLY A 53 23.43 9.40 8.12
CA GLY A 53 23.80 8.16 8.83
C GLY A 53 22.62 7.21 8.99
N SER A 54 22.28 6.89 10.24
CA SER A 54 21.21 5.93 10.58
C SER A 54 19.83 6.56 10.75
N THR A 55 19.73 7.89 10.70
CA THR A 55 18.46 8.62 10.82
C THR A 55 18.04 9.18 9.47
N CYS A 56 16.75 9.34 9.27
CA CYS A 56 16.18 9.97 8.09
C CYS A 56 15.30 11.14 8.52
N LYS A 57 15.55 12.31 7.95
CA LYS A 57 14.69 13.47 8.14
C LYS A 57 13.67 13.53 7.02
N ILE A 58 12.39 13.45 7.39
CA ILE A 58 11.27 13.52 6.45
C ILE A 58 10.63 14.90 6.58
N HIS A 59 10.53 15.59 5.46
CA HIS A 59 9.82 16.87 5.32
C HIS A 59 8.61 16.67 4.42
N THR A 60 7.45 17.12 4.88
CA THR A 60 6.21 17.21 4.10
C THR A 60 5.72 18.65 4.16
N ASP A 61 4.63 18.95 3.49
CA ASP A 61 3.94 20.24 3.59
C ASP A 61 3.41 20.53 5.00
N ALA A 62 3.10 19.48 5.78
CA ALA A 62 2.51 19.60 7.11
C ALA A 62 3.53 19.53 8.25
N VAL A 63 4.55 18.67 8.14
CA VAL A 63 5.47 18.38 9.26
C VAL A 63 6.89 18.08 8.79
N THR A 64 7.81 18.22 9.74
CA THR A 64 9.18 17.68 9.65
C THR A 64 9.39 16.72 10.81
N VAL A 65 9.82 15.49 10.52
CA VAL A 65 10.06 14.46 11.54
C VAL A 65 11.41 13.76 11.31
N ASP A 66 12.05 13.37 12.40
CA ASP A 66 13.18 12.45 12.38
C ASP A 66 12.63 11.01 12.45
N SER A 67 12.98 10.19 11.48
CA SER A 67 12.45 8.84 11.32
C SER A 67 13.54 7.78 11.41
N VAL A 68 13.25 6.72 12.12
CA VAL A 68 14.05 5.47 12.13
C VAL A 68 13.49 4.42 11.18
N ASN A 69 12.26 4.61 10.67
CA ASN A 69 11.63 3.76 9.67
C ASN A 69 10.92 4.60 8.60
N PRO A 70 11.70 5.31 7.75
CA PRO A 70 11.16 6.26 6.78
C PRO A 70 10.21 5.65 5.75
N TYR A 71 10.40 4.37 5.40
CA TYR A 71 9.45 3.67 4.54
C TYR A 71 8.05 3.62 5.16
N SER A 72 7.94 3.18 6.42
CA SER A 72 6.66 3.10 7.13
C SER A 72 6.01 4.47 7.31
N ASP A 73 6.80 5.48 7.64
CA ASP A 73 6.29 6.83 7.90
C ASP A 73 5.78 7.49 6.60
N ILE A 74 6.51 7.35 5.50
CA ILE A 74 6.10 7.85 4.18
C ILE A 74 4.85 7.13 3.69
N THR A 75 4.80 5.80 3.78
CA THR A 75 3.62 5.03 3.35
C THR A 75 2.39 5.37 4.20
N SER A 76 2.56 5.59 5.49
CA SER A 76 1.50 6.05 6.39
C SER A 76 1.02 7.45 6.04
N TYR A 77 1.93 8.38 5.76
CA TYR A 77 1.59 9.74 5.34
C TYR A 77 0.81 9.74 4.03
N ILE A 78 1.28 9.02 3.00
CA ILE A 78 0.59 8.87 1.72
C ILE A 78 -0.80 8.28 1.94
N SER A 79 -0.90 7.22 2.74
CA SER A 79 -2.16 6.55 3.05
C SER A 79 -3.15 7.52 3.72
N ILE A 80 -2.76 8.23 4.77
CA ILE A 80 -3.63 9.18 5.48
C ILE A 80 -4.13 10.28 4.54
N ASN A 81 -3.24 10.88 3.75
CA ASN A 81 -3.61 11.96 2.84
C ASN A 81 -4.50 11.49 1.68
N SER A 82 -4.30 10.24 1.22
CA SER A 82 -5.17 9.65 0.21
C SER A 82 -6.59 9.37 0.72
N MET A 83 -6.73 9.05 2.02
CA MET A 83 -8.03 8.78 2.66
C MET A 83 -8.86 10.03 2.92
N MET A 84 -8.22 11.16 3.10
CA MET A 84 -8.90 12.44 3.32
C MET A 84 -9.54 13.00 2.06
N SER A 85 -9.42 12.30 0.93
CA SER A 85 -10.08 12.67 -0.33
C SER A 85 -11.61 12.53 -0.17
N PRO A 86 -12.39 13.60 -0.41
CA PRO A 86 -13.83 13.51 -0.36
C PRO A 86 -14.34 12.49 -1.39
N GLY A 87 -15.37 11.74 -1.02
CA GLY A 87 -16.00 10.78 -1.93
C GLY A 87 -15.62 9.30 -1.72
N PHE A 88 -14.95 8.97 -0.61
CA PHE A 88 -14.63 7.58 -0.27
C PHE A 88 -15.10 7.19 1.13
N TYR A 89 -15.49 5.93 1.28
CA TYR A 89 -15.59 5.25 2.56
C TYR A 89 -14.35 4.37 2.75
N GLU A 90 -13.72 4.48 3.91
CA GLU A 90 -12.64 3.60 4.32
C GLU A 90 -13.13 2.58 5.34
N PHE A 91 -12.69 1.34 5.16
CA PHE A 91 -12.91 0.24 6.10
C PHE A 91 -11.59 -0.44 6.42
N HIS A 92 -11.35 -0.77 7.68
CA HIS A 92 -10.26 -1.66 8.05
C HIS A 92 -10.64 -3.10 7.68
N GLY A 93 -10.08 -3.58 6.58
CA GLY A 93 -10.41 -4.87 6.01
C GLY A 93 -9.44 -5.29 4.93
N ALA A 94 -9.76 -6.38 4.26
CA ALA A 94 -9.01 -6.86 3.13
C ALA A 94 -9.97 -7.25 2.00
N ALA A 95 -9.53 -7.22 0.74
CA ALA A 95 -10.37 -7.54 -0.39
C ALA A 95 -9.62 -8.31 -1.48
N VAL A 96 -10.36 -9.22 -2.12
CA VAL A 96 -9.96 -9.93 -3.34
C VAL A 96 -11.03 -9.77 -4.42
N GLU A 97 -10.64 -9.90 -5.68
CA GLU A 97 -11.58 -9.98 -6.80
C GLU A 97 -11.76 -11.44 -7.22
N TRP A 98 -13.00 -11.84 -7.40
CA TRP A 98 -13.39 -13.11 -7.96
C TRP A 98 -14.61 -12.92 -8.86
N ASP A 99 -14.53 -13.42 -10.09
CA ASP A 99 -15.60 -13.36 -11.10
C ASP A 99 -16.16 -11.94 -11.31
N GLY A 100 -15.27 -10.94 -11.38
CA GLY A 100 -15.64 -9.54 -11.59
C GLY A 100 -16.21 -8.83 -10.37
N HIS A 101 -16.27 -9.51 -9.21
CA HIS A 101 -16.80 -8.96 -7.98
C HIS A 101 -15.73 -8.85 -6.91
N ALA A 102 -15.77 -7.77 -6.13
CA ALA A 102 -14.90 -7.61 -4.98
C ALA A 102 -15.54 -8.25 -3.74
N HIS A 103 -14.78 -9.13 -3.09
CA HIS A 103 -15.14 -9.76 -1.83
C HIS A 103 -14.36 -9.11 -0.70
N ILE A 104 -15.06 -8.46 0.24
CA ILE A 104 -14.47 -7.71 1.35
C ILE A 104 -14.56 -8.53 2.63
N PHE A 105 -13.45 -8.62 3.35
CA PHE A 105 -13.34 -9.32 4.63
C PHE A 105 -13.07 -8.32 5.74
N LEU A 106 -14.07 -8.10 6.59
CA LEU A 106 -13.99 -7.23 7.75
C LEU A 106 -13.86 -8.10 9.01
N ALA A 107 -12.79 -7.91 9.76
CA ALA A 107 -12.57 -8.61 11.02
C ALA A 107 -11.51 -7.87 11.86
N PRO A 108 -11.47 -8.06 13.18
CA PRO A 108 -10.46 -7.48 14.04
C PRO A 108 -9.03 -7.86 13.64
N THR A 109 -8.05 -7.11 14.13
CA THR A 109 -6.63 -7.43 13.94
C THR A 109 -6.31 -8.81 14.52
N ASN A 110 -5.39 -9.55 13.90
CA ASN A 110 -4.95 -10.89 14.30
C ASN A 110 -6.01 -12.01 14.20
N THR A 111 -7.08 -11.84 13.46
CA THR A 111 -8.10 -12.87 13.21
C THR A 111 -7.78 -13.79 12.04
N GLY A 112 -6.66 -13.55 11.33
CA GLY A 112 -6.24 -14.37 10.19
C GLY A 112 -6.68 -13.82 8.82
N LYS A 113 -7.13 -12.55 8.72
CA LYS A 113 -7.50 -11.93 7.43
C LYS A 113 -6.42 -12.11 6.37
N THR A 114 -5.19 -11.71 6.67
CA THR A 114 -4.05 -11.81 5.73
C THR A 114 -3.80 -13.25 5.28
N THR A 115 -3.89 -14.21 6.21
CA THR A 115 -3.73 -15.64 5.88
C THR A 115 -4.84 -16.12 4.96
N LEU A 116 -6.09 -15.69 5.21
CA LEU A 116 -7.22 -15.99 4.33
C LEU A 116 -7.03 -15.39 2.95
N ILE A 117 -6.65 -14.12 2.86
CA ILE A 117 -6.39 -13.45 1.57
C ILE A 117 -5.30 -14.20 0.79
N ALA A 118 -4.18 -14.56 1.43
CA ALA A 118 -3.12 -15.32 0.79
C ALA A 118 -3.61 -16.70 0.29
N TYR A 119 -4.45 -17.37 1.08
CA TYR A 119 -5.09 -18.62 0.65
C TYR A 119 -5.97 -18.43 -0.59
N LEU A 120 -6.79 -17.40 -0.62
CA LEU A 120 -7.69 -17.09 -1.73
C LEU A 120 -6.91 -16.74 -3.01
N ILE A 121 -5.84 -15.93 -2.89
CA ILE A 121 -4.96 -15.60 -4.01
C ILE A 121 -4.31 -16.88 -4.58
N ALA A 122 -3.78 -17.75 -3.73
CA ALA A 122 -3.17 -19.00 -4.16
C ALA A 122 -4.17 -19.94 -4.86
N ASN A 123 -5.47 -19.73 -4.64
CA ASN A 123 -6.57 -20.44 -5.32
C ASN A 123 -7.18 -19.64 -6.49
N GLY A 124 -6.46 -18.67 -7.03
CA GLY A 124 -6.79 -17.99 -8.28
C GLY A 124 -7.61 -16.71 -8.16
N MET A 125 -7.90 -16.24 -6.95
CA MET A 125 -8.50 -14.91 -6.76
C MET A 125 -7.45 -13.82 -6.95
N LYS A 126 -7.86 -12.63 -7.42
CA LYS A 126 -6.93 -11.52 -7.60
C LYS A 126 -6.90 -10.66 -6.35
N TYR A 127 -5.69 -10.27 -5.95
CA TYR A 127 -5.47 -9.36 -4.83
C TYR A 127 -5.98 -7.95 -5.16
N ILE A 128 -6.74 -7.35 -4.24
CA ILE A 128 -7.14 -5.94 -4.32
C ILE A 128 -6.39 -5.15 -3.25
N THR A 129 -6.55 -5.49 -1.99
CA THR A 129 -5.96 -4.72 -0.88
C THR A 129 -5.93 -5.52 0.43
N GLU A 130 -5.04 -5.11 1.34
CA GLU A 130 -4.97 -5.54 2.74
C GLU A 130 -4.98 -4.31 3.66
N ASP A 131 -5.49 -4.47 4.87
CA ASP A 131 -5.64 -3.46 5.92
C ASP A 131 -6.63 -2.34 5.64
N LYS A 132 -6.75 -1.86 4.40
CA LYS A 132 -7.61 -0.74 4.05
C LYS A 132 -8.37 -0.98 2.76
N VAL A 133 -9.68 -0.89 2.86
CA VAL A 133 -10.60 -1.00 1.72
C VAL A 133 -11.20 0.37 1.48
N LEU A 134 -10.94 0.96 0.31
CA LEU A 134 -11.52 2.23 -0.11
C LEU A 134 -12.65 1.97 -1.11
N ILE A 135 -13.85 2.47 -0.80
CA ILE A 135 -15.04 2.35 -1.64
C ILE A 135 -15.46 3.74 -2.08
N ALA A 136 -15.50 4.00 -3.37
CA ALA A 136 -16.04 5.25 -3.90
C ALA A 136 -17.53 5.38 -3.59
N THR A 137 -17.96 6.54 -3.11
CA THR A 137 -19.34 6.77 -2.66
C THR A 137 -20.33 6.84 -3.82
N ASP A 138 -19.89 7.23 -5.00
CA ASP A 138 -20.68 7.39 -6.23
C ASP A 138 -20.77 6.09 -7.03
N THR A 139 -19.62 5.55 -7.44
CA THR A 139 -19.53 4.37 -8.31
C THR A 139 -19.64 3.05 -7.57
N LYS A 140 -19.45 3.04 -6.25
CA LYS A 140 -19.32 1.83 -5.41
C LYS A 140 -18.15 0.92 -5.80
N LEU A 141 -17.23 1.42 -6.60
CA LEU A 141 -16.02 0.69 -6.96
C LEU A 141 -15.06 0.65 -5.77
N ILE A 142 -14.36 -0.48 -5.65
CA ILE A 142 -13.28 -0.64 -4.68
C ILE A 142 -11.96 -0.26 -5.35
N TYR A 143 -11.21 0.58 -4.66
CA TYR A 143 -9.88 0.98 -5.10
C TYR A 143 -8.82 0.26 -4.28
N PRO A 144 -7.81 -0.31 -4.93
CA PRO A 144 -6.70 -0.95 -4.24
C PRO A 144 -5.87 0.11 -3.50
N CYS A 145 -5.83 -0.01 -2.18
CA CYS A 145 -4.79 0.63 -1.40
C CYS A 145 -3.63 -0.36 -1.36
N LEU A 146 -2.65 -0.19 -2.25
CA LEU A 146 -1.60 -1.19 -2.47
C LEU A 146 -0.65 -1.24 -1.28
N THR A 147 -1.05 -1.97 -0.26
CA THR A 147 -0.14 -2.44 0.78
C THR A 147 0.35 -3.83 0.41
N PRO A 148 1.65 -4.12 0.54
CA PRO A 148 2.15 -5.49 0.36
C PRO A 148 1.47 -6.45 1.33
N LEU A 149 1.26 -7.68 0.90
CA LEU A 149 0.69 -8.72 1.75
C LEU A 149 1.67 -9.07 2.88
N HIS A 150 1.36 -8.70 4.12
CA HIS A 150 2.22 -8.90 5.28
C HIS A 150 1.89 -10.20 6.02
N LEU A 151 2.43 -11.32 5.54
CA LEU A 151 2.26 -12.63 6.19
C LEU A 151 3.19 -12.76 7.41
N ARG A 152 2.59 -13.04 8.57
CA ARG A 152 3.32 -13.42 9.78
C ARG A 152 3.66 -14.91 9.76
N GLU A 153 4.67 -15.31 10.53
CA GLU A 153 5.15 -16.69 10.59
C GLU A 153 4.03 -17.72 10.81
N GLY A 154 3.11 -17.47 11.75
CA GLY A 154 1.95 -18.34 11.99
C GLY A 154 1.04 -18.50 10.77
N GLY A 155 0.83 -17.43 10.00
CA GLY A 155 0.08 -17.48 8.74
C GLY A 155 0.80 -18.30 7.67
N ILE A 156 2.12 -18.12 7.56
CA ILE A 156 2.98 -18.91 6.65
C ILE A 156 2.89 -20.41 6.96
N GLN A 157 2.97 -20.78 8.24
CA GLN A 157 2.86 -22.18 8.66
C GLN A 157 1.48 -22.78 8.34
N VAL A 158 0.39 -22.03 8.49
CA VAL A 158 -0.96 -22.46 8.11
C VAL A 158 -1.05 -22.71 6.62
N LEU A 159 -0.56 -21.78 5.79
CA LEU A 159 -0.56 -21.92 4.33
C LEU A 159 0.26 -23.13 3.87
N GLN A 160 1.45 -23.31 4.42
CA GLN A 160 2.31 -24.47 4.10
C GLN A 160 1.64 -25.81 4.44
N LYS A 161 0.96 -25.89 5.60
CA LYS A 161 0.17 -27.08 5.98
C LYS A 161 -1.01 -27.34 5.03
N SER A 162 -1.51 -26.30 4.37
CA SER A 162 -2.54 -26.37 3.35
C SER A 162 -1.99 -26.63 1.93
N GLY A 163 -0.68 -26.90 1.79
CA GLY A 163 -0.02 -27.17 0.52
C GLY A 163 0.28 -25.91 -0.32
N ILE A 164 0.14 -24.73 0.26
CA ILE A 164 0.40 -23.45 -0.43
C ILE A 164 1.84 -23.04 -0.19
N THR A 165 2.56 -22.72 -1.27
CA THR A 165 3.92 -22.21 -1.28
C THR A 165 3.95 -20.76 -1.77
N PHE A 166 5.06 -20.05 -1.55
CA PHE A 166 5.20 -18.67 -2.01
C PHE A 166 5.10 -18.53 -3.54
N SER A 167 5.46 -19.57 -4.31
CA SER A 167 5.31 -19.56 -5.77
C SER A 167 3.84 -19.40 -6.21
N HIS A 168 2.89 -19.85 -5.41
CA HIS A 168 1.45 -19.68 -5.68
C HIS A 168 0.95 -18.24 -5.44
N LEU A 169 1.73 -17.40 -4.74
CA LEU A 169 1.38 -16.02 -4.42
C LEU A 169 2.01 -15.01 -5.38
N LEU A 170 2.96 -15.46 -6.20
CA LEU A 170 3.74 -14.63 -7.13
C LEU A 170 3.29 -14.79 -8.59
N GLY A 171 2.20 -15.49 -8.82
CA GLY A 171 1.65 -15.84 -10.14
C GLY A 171 1.10 -14.70 -10.96
#